data_1ff595695c3606cd90180ae0179ab0c4
#
_entry.id   1ff595695c3606cd90180ae0179ab0c4
#
_cell.length_a   1.000
_cell.length_b   1.000
_cell.length_c   1.000
_cell.angle_alpha   90.00
_cell.angle_beta   90.00
_cell.angle_gamma   90.00
#
_symmetry.space_group_name_H-M   'P 1'
#
loop_
_entity.id
_entity.type
_entity.pdbx_description
1 polymer ?
#
loop_
_entity_poly.entity_id
_entity_poly.type
_entity_poly.pdbx_seq_one_letter_code
_entity_poly.pdbx_strand_id
1 'polypeptide(L)'
;VVYLLTDSGGRQSYMVQGVRSARGHGSKLALFQPMFAVEFEGLESSRMQMHRFREVRSGIVLQSLPFDVRKSTISLFMAEVLYRLIRESEANEPLFDFVCRSVVQLDRMTEGISNFHLWFLVQLSAYLGFYPGNEPIPNGYFDIRGGVFTPSVPAHRICMDASCSGLLGDLMDCEAD
;
A
#
# COMPACT_ATOMS: atom_id res chain seq x y z
N VAL A 1 -10.64 -15.22 -8.16
CA VAL A 1 -10.22 -13.95 -8.76
C VAL A 1 -9.24 -13.29 -7.80
N VAL A 2 -8.17 -12.71 -8.32
CA VAL A 2 -7.23 -11.86 -7.59
C VAL A 2 -7.22 -10.49 -8.23
N TYR A 3 -7.00 -9.47 -7.42
CA TYR A 3 -6.78 -8.11 -7.86
C TYR A 3 -5.28 -7.81 -7.70
N LEU A 4 -4.65 -7.34 -8.75
CA LEU A 4 -3.24 -6.97 -8.76
C LEU A 4 -3.09 -5.49 -9.09
N LEU A 5 -2.20 -4.82 -8.38
CA LEU A 5 -1.62 -3.57 -8.84
C LEU A 5 -0.45 -3.94 -9.73
N THR A 6 -0.47 -3.49 -10.98
CA THR A 6 0.56 -3.79 -11.96
C THR A 6 1.32 -2.52 -12.35
N ASP A 7 2.56 -2.66 -12.77
CA ASP A 7 3.42 -1.59 -13.24
C ASP A 7 2.89 -0.95 -14.53
N SER A 8 2.35 -1.77 -15.42
CA SER A 8 1.97 -1.39 -16.78
C SER A 8 0.48 -1.10 -16.99
N GLY A 9 -0.39 -1.39 -16.01
CA GLY A 9 -1.84 -1.28 -16.22
C GLY A 9 -2.65 -0.97 -14.96
N GLY A 10 -2.04 -0.43 -13.90
CA GLY A 10 -2.74 -0.08 -12.67
C GLY A 10 -3.41 -1.29 -12.00
N ARG A 11 -4.62 -1.11 -11.47
CA ARG A 11 -5.35 -2.21 -10.83
C ARG A 11 -6.09 -3.06 -11.85
N GLN A 12 -5.74 -4.32 -11.92
CA GLN A 12 -6.35 -5.30 -12.83
C GLN A 12 -6.85 -6.53 -12.10
N SER A 13 -7.84 -7.21 -12.66
CA SER A 13 -8.40 -8.45 -12.13
C SER A 13 -7.99 -9.66 -12.96
N TYR A 14 -7.52 -10.70 -12.28
CA TYR A 14 -7.04 -11.92 -12.91
C TYR A 14 -7.75 -13.16 -12.38
N MET A 15 -8.04 -14.10 -13.26
CA MET A 15 -8.56 -15.39 -12.88
C MET A 15 -7.41 -16.37 -12.64
N VAL A 16 -7.28 -16.86 -11.42
CA VAL A 16 -6.32 -17.90 -11.06
C VAL A 16 -6.97 -19.26 -11.18
N GLN A 17 -6.50 -20.08 -12.11
CA GLN A 17 -6.98 -21.45 -12.31
C GLN A 17 -6.09 -22.46 -11.57
N GLY A 18 -6.67 -23.55 -11.09
CA GLY A 18 -5.93 -24.66 -10.50
C GLY A 18 -5.40 -24.43 -9.08
N VAL A 19 -5.88 -23.40 -8.36
CA VAL A 19 -5.43 -23.05 -7.00
C VAL A 19 -5.67 -24.18 -5.99
N ARG A 20 -6.66 -25.04 -6.21
CA ARG A 20 -7.07 -26.13 -5.31
C ARG A 20 -6.61 -27.52 -5.74
N SER A 21 -5.83 -27.65 -6.82
CA SER A 21 -5.37 -28.96 -7.24
C SER A 21 -4.22 -29.44 -6.35
N ALA A 22 -4.46 -30.47 -5.58
CA ALA A 22 -3.48 -31.10 -4.66
C ALA A 22 -2.34 -31.85 -5.37
N ARG A 23 -2.24 -31.81 -6.71
CA ARG A 23 -1.29 -32.56 -7.51
C ARG A 23 -0.31 -31.65 -8.22
N GLY A 24 0.63 -31.05 -7.51
CA GLY A 24 1.74 -30.36 -8.16
C GLY A 24 2.36 -29.26 -7.31
N HIS A 25 3.61 -29.40 -6.99
CA HIS A 25 4.62 -28.43 -6.58
C HIS A 25 4.09 -27.14 -5.93
N GLY A 26 3.97 -27.11 -4.63
CA GLY A 26 3.69 -25.91 -3.84
C GLY A 26 2.39 -25.20 -4.23
N SER A 27 1.50 -24.98 -3.29
CA SER A 27 0.22 -24.33 -3.58
C SER A 27 0.45 -22.99 -4.28
N LYS A 28 -0.01 -22.84 -5.53
CA LYS A 28 -0.03 -21.54 -6.23
C LYS A 28 -0.70 -20.45 -5.39
N LEU A 29 -1.51 -20.84 -4.43
CA LEU A 29 -2.14 -19.94 -3.47
C LEU A 29 -1.12 -19.17 -2.62
N ALA A 30 0.02 -19.76 -2.31
CA ALA A 30 1.06 -19.09 -1.53
C ALA A 30 1.65 -17.86 -2.24
N LEU A 31 1.62 -17.81 -3.57
CA LEU A 31 2.08 -16.66 -4.34
C LEU A 31 1.11 -15.48 -4.27
N PHE A 32 -0.17 -15.74 -4.00
CA PHE A 32 -1.23 -14.72 -3.99
C PHE A 32 -1.63 -14.31 -2.55
N GLN A 33 -0.67 -14.28 -1.65
CA GLN A 33 -0.89 -13.65 -0.35
C GLN A 33 -0.98 -12.13 -0.49
N PRO A 34 -1.72 -11.44 0.38
CA PRO A 34 -1.80 -9.99 0.36
C PRO A 34 -0.41 -9.34 0.35
N MET A 35 -0.19 -8.39 -0.55
CA MET A 35 1.06 -7.65 -0.74
C MET A 35 2.26 -8.47 -1.23
N PHE A 36 2.09 -9.74 -1.63
CA PHE A 36 3.16 -10.48 -2.27
C PHE A 36 3.31 -10.05 -3.73
N ALA A 37 4.53 -9.68 -4.11
CA ALA A 37 4.83 -9.35 -5.48
C ALA A 37 5.00 -10.63 -6.32
N VAL A 38 4.37 -10.63 -7.48
CA VAL A 38 4.47 -11.71 -8.46
C VAL A 38 4.91 -11.16 -9.80
N GLU A 39 5.75 -11.91 -10.50
CA GLU A 39 6.03 -11.71 -11.90
C GLU A 39 5.18 -12.70 -12.72
N PHE A 40 4.58 -12.24 -13.80
CA PHE A 40 3.74 -13.10 -14.61
C PHE A 40 3.72 -12.68 -16.08
N GLU A 41 3.41 -13.63 -16.94
CA GLU A 41 2.98 -13.38 -18.31
C GLU A 41 1.45 -13.33 -18.34
N GLY A 42 0.90 -12.17 -18.65
CA GLY A 42 -0.55 -11.96 -18.80
C GLY A 42 -1.00 -12.22 -20.24
N LEU A 43 -2.11 -12.92 -20.40
CA LEU A 43 -2.84 -12.96 -21.66
C LEU A 43 -3.94 -11.90 -21.60
N GLU A 44 -3.75 -10.82 -22.31
CA GLU A 44 -4.81 -9.83 -22.49
C GLU A 44 -5.95 -10.43 -23.31
N SER A 45 -7.13 -10.36 -22.79
CA SER A 45 -8.34 -10.70 -23.53
C SER A 45 -9.11 -9.42 -23.82
N SER A 46 -9.07 -8.98 -25.06
CA SER A 46 -9.83 -7.80 -25.53
C SER A 46 -11.35 -7.96 -25.41
N ARG A 47 -11.85 -9.18 -25.12
CA ARG A 47 -13.27 -9.50 -25.00
C ARG A 47 -13.75 -9.77 -23.56
N MET A 48 -12.84 -9.92 -22.60
CA MET A 48 -13.19 -10.23 -21.20
C MET A 48 -12.58 -9.18 -20.28
N GLN A 49 -13.38 -8.68 -19.34
CA GLN A 49 -12.90 -7.81 -18.23
C GLN A 49 -11.98 -8.55 -17.25
N MET A 50 -11.59 -9.77 -17.53
CA MET A 50 -10.84 -10.65 -16.64
C MET A 50 -9.68 -11.30 -17.40
N HIS A 51 -8.46 -10.98 -16.99
CA HIS A 51 -7.24 -11.49 -17.56
C HIS A 51 -6.90 -12.89 -17.04
N ARG A 52 -6.00 -13.60 -17.73
CA ARG A 52 -5.51 -14.92 -17.31
C ARG A 52 -3.99 -14.90 -17.22
N PHE A 53 -3.44 -15.67 -16.27
CA PHE A 53 -2.01 -15.92 -16.19
C PHE A 53 -1.62 -17.07 -17.12
N ARG A 54 -0.52 -16.90 -17.84
CA ARG A 54 0.18 -17.98 -18.52
C ARG A 54 1.19 -18.61 -17.57
N GLU A 55 2.06 -17.80 -17.01
CA GLU A 55 3.05 -18.20 -16.01
C GLU A 55 3.02 -17.19 -14.86
N VAL A 56 3.28 -17.66 -13.65
CA VAL A 56 3.39 -16.82 -12.46
C VAL A 56 4.48 -17.34 -11.55
N ARG A 57 5.34 -16.43 -11.09
CA ARG A 57 6.41 -16.72 -10.13
C ARG A 57 6.51 -15.61 -9.09
N SER A 58 7.23 -15.87 -7.99
CA SER A 58 7.53 -14.84 -7.00
C SER A 58 8.42 -13.77 -7.62
N GLY A 59 8.01 -12.51 -7.50
CA GLY A 59 8.80 -11.34 -7.94
C GLY A 59 9.74 -10.85 -6.86
N ILE A 60 9.31 -10.89 -5.59
CA ILE A 60 10.10 -10.48 -4.43
C ILE A 60 10.13 -11.61 -3.41
N VAL A 61 11.30 -11.95 -2.92
CA VAL A 61 11.46 -12.94 -1.85
C VAL A 61 11.40 -12.21 -0.51
N LEU A 62 10.31 -12.43 0.23
CA LEU A 62 10.08 -11.90 1.57
C LEU A 62 10.55 -12.91 2.61
N GLN A 63 11.31 -12.46 3.61
CA GLN A 63 11.96 -13.32 4.58
C GLN A 63 11.22 -13.38 5.91
N SER A 64 10.67 -12.28 6.37
CA SER A 64 10.07 -12.16 7.69
C SER A 64 8.56 -11.87 7.64
N LEU A 65 8.09 -11.11 6.66
CA LEU A 65 6.69 -10.72 6.52
C LEU A 65 5.72 -11.92 6.53
N PRO A 66 6.00 -13.04 5.85
CA PRO A 66 5.11 -14.21 5.87
C PRO A 66 5.02 -14.90 7.23
N PHE A 67 6.00 -14.69 8.13
CA PHE A 67 6.15 -15.42 9.37
C PHE A 67 5.94 -14.56 10.64
N ASP A 68 5.99 -13.23 10.51
CA ASP A 68 5.69 -12.31 11.61
C ASP A 68 4.22 -11.86 11.53
N VAL A 69 3.43 -12.21 12.55
CA VAL A 69 2.00 -11.89 12.62
C VAL A 69 1.73 -10.39 12.57
N ARG A 70 2.60 -9.57 13.16
CA ARG A 70 2.46 -8.10 13.14
C ARG A 70 2.59 -7.58 11.72
N LYS A 71 3.63 -8.02 10.99
CA LYS A 71 3.90 -7.61 9.60
C LYS A 71 2.81 -8.12 8.65
N SER A 72 2.39 -9.36 8.78
CA SER A 72 1.32 -9.92 7.94
C SER A 72 -0.03 -9.23 8.19
N THR A 73 -0.32 -8.80 9.41
CA THR A 73 -1.52 -8.01 9.71
C THR A 73 -1.45 -6.62 9.06
N ILE A 74 -0.30 -5.96 9.13
CA ILE A 74 -0.09 -4.67 8.47
C ILE A 74 -0.18 -4.81 6.94
N SER A 75 0.41 -5.86 6.35
CA SER A 75 0.32 -6.11 4.91
C SER A 75 -1.12 -6.33 4.46
N LEU A 76 -1.93 -7.03 5.25
CA LEU A 76 -3.36 -7.20 4.97
C LEU A 76 -4.11 -5.87 5.00
N PHE A 77 -3.81 -5.02 5.99
CA PHE A 77 -4.36 -3.66 6.06
C PHE A 77 -3.97 -2.83 4.83
N MET A 78 -2.68 -2.84 4.45
CA MET A 78 -2.20 -2.13 3.25
C MET A 78 -2.92 -2.60 1.99
N ALA A 79 -3.09 -3.92 1.82
CA ALA A 79 -3.81 -4.49 0.68
C ALA A 79 -5.26 -4.02 0.62
N GLU A 80 -5.97 -3.98 1.75
CA GLU A 80 -7.35 -3.50 1.82
C GLU A 80 -7.45 -2.01 1.49
N VAL A 81 -6.53 -1.18 2.01
CA VAL A 81 -6.46 0.26 1.71
C VAL A 81 -6.26 0.48 0.20
N LEU A 82 -5.27 -0.17 -0.39
CA LEU A 82 -4.98 -0.06 -1.82
C LEU A 82 -6.17 -0.55 -2.66
N TYR A 83 -6.79 -1.67 -2.28
CA TYR A 83 -7.96 -2.20 -2.97
C TYR A 83 -9.14 -1.22 -2.98
N ARG A 84 -9.35 -0.48 -1.89
CA ARG A 84 -10.44 0.50 -1.79
C ARG A 84 -10.16 1.82 -2.51
N LEU A 85 -8.92 2.28 -2.44
CA LEU A 85 -8.54 3.59 -2.96
C LEU A 85 -8.19 3.55 -4.45
N ILE A 86 -7.45 2.54 -4.90
CA ILE A 86 -7.02 2.45 -6.30
C ILE A 86 -8.10 1.71 -7.10
N ARG A 87 -8.79 2.43 -7.96
CA ARG A 87 -9.84 1.89 -8.83
C ARG A 87 -9.48 1.94 -10.30
N GLU A 88 -8.50 2.75 -10.63
CA GLU A 88 -8.10 3.02 -12.01
C GLU A 88 -7.25 1.87 -12.57
N SER A 89 -7.50 1.56 -13.82
CA SER A 89 -6.73 0.58 -14.60
C SER A 89 -5.64 1.24 -15.44
N GLU A 90 -5.26 2.47 -15.10
CA GLU A 90 -4.17 3.19 -15.74
C GLU A 90 -2.86 2.95 -14.99
N ALA A 91 -1.76 2.86 -15.72
CA ALA A 91 -0.43 2.69 -15.15
C ALA A 91 -0.04 3.90 -14.30
N ASN A 92 0.45 3.62 -13.10
CA ASN A 92 1.05 4.59 -12.18
C ASN A 92 2.33 3.98 -11.61
N GLU A 93 3.39 4.06 -12.39
CA GLU A 93 4.70 3.49 -12.04
C GLU A 93 5.23 4.03 -10.70
N PRO A 94 5.18 5.36 -10.40
CA PRO A 94 5.63 5.87 -9.11
C PRO A 94 4.89 5.27 -7.91
N LEU A 95 3.57 5.08 -8.02
CA LEU A 95 2.76 4.44 -6.99
C LEU A 95 3.12 2.95 -6.85
N PHE A 96 3.30 2.25 -7.96
CA PHE A 96 3.70 0.84 -7.96
C PHE A 96 5.04 0.65 -7.26
N ASP A 97 6.03 1.45 -7.61
CA ASP A 97 7.37 1.43 -7.00
C ASP A 97 7.33 1.76 -5.51
N PHE A 98 6.54 2.74 -5.11
CA PHE A 98 6.33 3.06 -3.70
C PHE A 98 5.76 1.86 -2.94
N VAL A 99 4.74 1.21 -3.47
CA VAL A 99 4.12 0.04 -2.84
C VAL A 99 5.12 -1.12 -2.72
N CYS A 100 5.87 -1.41 -3.76
CA CYS A 100 6.90 -2.46 -3.74
C CYS A 100 7.99 -2.17 -2.70
N ARG A 101 8.50 -0.94 -2.65
CA ARG A 101 9.48 -0.52 -1.65
C ARG A 101 8.94 -0.63 -0.23
N SER A 102 7.70 -0.19 0.00
CA SER A 102 7.04 -0.29 1.31
C SER A 102 6.94 -1.74 1.81
N VAL A 103 6.65 -2.68 0.92
CA VAL A 103 6.60 -4.11 1.28
C VAL A 103 7.98 -4.64 1.68
N VAL A 104 9.01 -4.32 0.90
CA VAL A 104 10.40 -4.73 1.19
C VAL A 104 10.88 -4.11 2.50
N GLN A 105 10.55 -2.85 2.74
CA GLN A 105 10.88 -2.17 3.98
C GLN A 105 10.22 -2.83 5.18
N LEU A 106 8.89 -3.05 5.14
CA LEU A 106 8.16 -3.76 6.20
C LEU A 106 8.78 -5.14 6.48
N ASP A 107 9.19 -5.86 5.42
CA ASP A 107 9.85 -7.16 5.57
C ASP A 107 11.19 -7.05 6.32
N ARG A 108 11.99 -6.01 6.07
CA ARG A 108 13.31 -5.80 6.67
C ARG A 108 13.27 -5.22 8.08
N MET A 109 12.24 -4.46 8.43
CA MET A 109 12.13 -3.79 9.73
C MET A 109 12.20 -4.79 10.90
N THR A 110 12.93 -4.40 11.95
CA THR A 110 12.98 -5.11 13.24
C THR A 110 12.32 -4.32 14.35
N GLU A 111 12.28 -3.00 14.22
CA GLU A 111 11.71 -2.04 15.18
C GLU A 111 10.69 -1.13 14.48
N GLY A 112 9.88 -0.41 15.23
CA GLY A 112 8.91 0.56 14.69
C GLY A 112 7.73 -0.05 13.92
N ILE A 113 7.65 -1.38 13.80
CA ILE A 113 6.68 -2.12 12.98
C ILE A 113 5.24 -1.66 13.25
N SER A 114 4.89 -1.44 14.53
CA SER A 114 3.51 -1.13 14.93
C SER A 114 2.96 0.15 14.31
N ASN A 115 3.81 1.13 13.98
CA ASN A 115 3.43 2.42 13.41
C ASN A 115 3.62 2.50 11.89
N PHE A 116 4.16 1.45 11.28
CA PHE A 116 4.42 1.43 9.84
C PHE A 116 3.19 1.74 8.99
N HIS A 117 2.03 1.26 9.41
CA HIS A 117 0.78 1.52 8.69
C HIS A 117 0.38 3.00 8.68
N LEU A 118 0.72 3.79 9.70
CA LEU A 118 0.48 5.24 9.74
C LEU A 118 1.40 5.96 8.77
N TRP A 119 2.70 5.64 8.82
CA TRP A 119 3.68 6.15 7.87
C TRP A 119 3.26 5.82 6.42
N PHE A 120 2.89 4.58 6.14
CA PHE A 120 2.43 4.16 4.82
C PHE A 120 1.24 4.99 4.33
N LEU A 121 0.24 5.28 5.18
CA LEU A 121 -0.91 6.10 4.82
C LEU A 121 -0.53 7.54 4.49
N VAL A 122 0.36 8.14 5.29
CA VAL A 122 0.83 9.51 5.05
C VAL A 122 1.58 9.57 3.72
N GLN A 123 2.52 8.67 3.48
CA GLN A 123 3.27 8.64 2.22
C GLN A 123 2.38 8.32 1.01
N LEU A 124 1.43 7.38 1.15
CA LEU A 124 0.47 7.04 0.10
C LEU A 124 -0.36 8.26 -0.32
N SER A 125 -0.69 9.15 0.61
CA SER A 125 -1.49 10.35 0.31
C SER A 125 -0.82 11.28 -0.71
N ALA A 126 0.51 11.28 -0.80
CA ALA A 126 1.27 12.03 -1.81
C ALA A 126 0.97 11.51 -3.23
N TYR A 127 0.93 10.19 -3.41
CA TYR A 127 0.63 9.56 -4.70
C TYR A 127 -0.84 9.69 -5.10
N LEU A 128 -1.70 9.96 -4.13
CA LEU A 128 -3.14 10.17 -4.34
C LEU A 128 -3.53 11.66 -4.44
N GLY A 129 -2.55 12.57 -4.33
CA GLY A 129 -2.74 14.00 -4.54
C GLY A 129 -3.35 14.76 -3.36
N PHE A 130 -3.31 14.21 -2.13
CA PHE A 130 -3.80 14.88 -0.92
C PHE A 130 -2.81 14.80 0.26
N TYR A 131 -1.51 14.87 -0.03
CA TYR A 131 -0.48 14.98 0.99
C TYR A 131 -0.71 16.23 1.85
N PRO A 132 -0.45 16.17 3.17
CA PRO A 132 -0.55 17.35 4.03
C PRO A 132 0.20 18.54 3.43
N GLY A 133 -0.51 19.67 3.28
CA GLY A 133 0.07 20.89 2.73
C GLY A 133 0.80 21.68 3.82
N ASN A 134 1.76 22.51 3.38
CA ASN A 134 2.64 23.33 4.19
C ASN A 134 3.47 22.58 5.25
N GLU A 135 4.38 23.28 5.89
CA GLU A 135 5.22 22.71 6.94
C GLU A 135 4.49 22.64 8.28
N PRO A 136 4.82 21.64 9.13
CA PRO A 136 4.33 21.58 10.49
C PRO A 136 4.64 22.86 11.29
N ILE A 137 3.66 23.35 12.03
CA ILE A 137 3.79 24.57 12.84
C ILE A 137 3.97 24.18 14.32
N PRO A 138 5.04 24.59 15.01
CA PRO A 138 5.22 24.30 16.42
C PRO A 138 4.01 24.74 17.27
N ASN A 139 3.46 23.83 18.06
CA ASN A 139 2.23 23.99 18.81
C ASN A 139 0.99 24.40 17.98
N GLY A 140 1.04 24.19 16.68
CA GLY A 140 -0.05 24.44 15.75
C GLY A 140 -1.06 23.31 15.71
N TYR A 141 -2.05 23.45 14.85
CA TYR A 141 -3.13 22.50 14.62
C TYR A 141 -3.08 22.03 13.17
N PHE A 142 -3.55 20.82 12.89
CA PHE A 142 -3.73 20.38 11.51
C PHE A 142 -5.21 20.46 11.15
N ASP A 143 -5.53 21.34 10.21
CA ASP A 143 -6.88 21.45 9.66
C ASP A 143 -7.17 20.24 8.73
N ILE A 144 -7.99 19.31 9.22
CA ILE A 144 -8.33 18.08 8.48
C ILE A 144 -9.13 18.39 7.21
N ARG A 145 -9.94 19.46 7.19
CA ARG A 145 -10.71 19.84 6.00
C ARG A 145 -9.87 20.52 4.93
N GLY A 146 -8.99 21.39 5.38
CA GLY A 146 -8.06 22.10 4.48
C GLY A 146 -6.83 21.27 4.09
N GLY A 147 -6.52 20.21 4.85
CA GLY A 147 -5.30 19.41 4.65
C GLY A 147 -4.02 20.19 4.94
N VAL A 148 -4.05 21.18 5.85
CA VAL A 148 -2.94 22.10 6.11
C VAL A 148 -2.72 22.36 7.59
N PHE A 149 -1.46 22.64 7.96
CA PHE A 149 -1.15 23.10 9.33
C PHE A 149 -1.53 24.57 9.51
N THR A 150 -2.10 24.90 10.67
CA THR A 150 -2.56 26.25 11.03
C THR A 150 -2.08 26.65 12.42
N PRO A 151 -1.77 27.92 12.68
CA PRO A 151 -1.31 28.38 13.99
C PRO A 151 -2.41 28.39 15.05
N SER A 152 -3.68 28.32 14.65
CA SER A 152 -4.85 28.38 15.54
C SER A 152 -5.95 27.43 15.08
N VAL A 153 -6.87 27.11 16.00
CA VAL A 153 -8.02 26.25 15.70
C VAL A 153 -8.87 26.88 14.59
N PRO A 154 -9.12 26.16 13.49
CA PRO A 154 -9.97 26.64 12.42
C PRO A 154 -11.41 26.90 12.88
N ALA A 155 -12.12 27.82 12.23
CA ALA A 155 -13.49 28.20 12.62
C ALA A 155 -14.48 27.02 12.65
N HIS A 156 -14.30 26.02 11.79
CA HIS A 156 -15.13 24.80 11.75
C HIS A 156 -14.74 23.75 12.81
N ARG A 157 -13.63 23.92 13.51
CA ARG A 157 -13.14 23.04 14.61
C ARG A 157 -12.84 21.58 14.22
N ILE A 158 -12.77 21.25 12.94
CA ILE A 158 -12.39 19.91 12.47
C ILE A 158 -10.88 19.91 12.24
N CYS A 159 -10.14 19.67 13.31
CA CYS A 159 -8.68 19.69 13.30
C CYS A 159 -8.12 18.68 14.30
N MET A 160 -6.86 18.31 14.10
CA MET A 160 -6.05 17.67 15.12
C MET A 160 -5.56 18.72 16.11
N ASP A 161 -5.43 18.36 17.38
CA ASP A 161 -4.81 19.20 18.39
C ASP A 161 -3.28 19.34 18.16
N ALA A 162 -2.63 20.20 18.92
CA ALA A 162 -1.20 20.48 18.76
C ALA A 162 -0.32 19.23 18.95
N SER A 163 -0.69 18.33 19.85
CA SER A 163 0.05 17.10 20.10
C SER A 163 -0.04 16.14 18.90
N CYS A 164 -1.25 15.86 18.42
CA CYS A 164 -1.46 15.01 17.25
C CYS A 164 -0.91 15.63 15.97
N SER A 165 -0.96 16.96 15.83
CA SER A 165 -0.38 17.67 14.69
C SER A 165 1.14 17.56 14.66
N GLY A 166 1.80 17.62 15.83
CA GLY A 166 3.23 17.37 15.95
C GLY A 166 3.60 15.95 15.51
N LEU A 167 2.87 14.94 16.01
CA LEU A 167 3.10 13.53 15.59
C LEU A 167 2.86 13.30 14.09
N LEU A 168 1.91 14.01 13.48
CA LEU A 168 1.74 13.97 12.03
C LEU A 168 2.97 14.54 11.30
N GLY A 169 3.50 15.66 11.80
CA GLY A 169 4.74 16.25 11.29
C GLY A 169 5.91 15.25 11.38
N ASP A 170 6.09 14.63 12.54
CA ASP A 170 7.14 13.61 12.74
C ASP A 170 6.99 12.45 11.74
N LEU A 171 5.76 12.00 11.44
CA LEU A 171 5.51 10.96 10.44
C LEU A 171 5.81 11.40 9.01
N MET A 172 5.62 12.70 8.69
CA MET A 172 5.95 13.25 7.38
C MET A 172 7.47 13.30 7.16
N ASP A 173 8.22 13.62 8.22
CA ASP A 173 9.68 13.73 8.21
C ASP A 173 10.40 12.38 8.38
N CYS A 174 9.68 11.32 8.78
CA CYS A 174 10.24 9.98 8.83
C CYS A 174 10.66 9.52 7.43
N GLU A 175 11.96 9.47 7.20
CA GLU A 175 12.48 8.73 6.05
C GLU A 175 12.31 7.23 6.29
N ALA A 176 11.98 6.53 5.24
CA ALA A 176 11.93 5.09 5.25
C ALA A 176 13.34 4.57 5.03
N ASP A 177 14.09 4.33 6.12
CA ASP A 177 15.40 3.66 6.08
C ASP A 177 15.28 2.17 5.70
#